data_bddb3c650a53e146a5a631c86fb0d57a
#
_entry.id   bddb3c650a53e146a5a631c86fb0d57a
#
_cell.length_a   1.000
_cell.length_b   1.000
_cell.length_c   1.000
_cell.angle_alpha   90.00
_cell.angle_beta   90.00
_cell.angle_gamma   90.00
#
_symmetry.space_group_name_H-M   'P 1'
#
loop_
_entity.id
_entity.type
_entity.pdbx_description
1 polymer ?
#
loop_
_entity_poly.entity_id
_entity_poly.type
_entity_poly.pdbx_seq_one_letter_code
_entity_poly.pdbx_strand_id
1 'polypeptide(L)'
;MHVEIERKYLLKQLPKLPEPLDVLEIDQGYLPGQNVLERLRRQRSRDGTVRYFRTVKLGAGVERIELEDETDAPTFDHLWLLTEGRRLRKRRHRVANGSDVWEIDEFMDRPLVLAELELTRADAHVQMPDWLTPALVREVTDEPEYTNRSLAR
;
A
#
# COMPACT_ATOMS: atom_id res chain seq x y z
N MET A 1 17.42 -7.79 -3.48
CA MET A 1 16.10 -8.31 -3.89
C MET A 1 15.25 -8.51 -2.64
N HIS A 2 14.06 -7.99 -2.66
CA HIS A 2 13.12 -8.11 -1.55
C HIS A 2 11.93 -8.96 -1.99
N VAL A 3 11.58 -9.96 -1.18
CA VAL A 3 10.37 -10.78 -1.38
C VAL A 3 9.29 -10.21 -0.47
N GLU A 4 8.20 -9.72 -1.07
CA GLU A 4 7.07 -9.16 -0.36
C GLU A 4 6.04 -10.25 -0.11
N ILE A 5 5.70 -10.47 1.16
CA ILE A 5 4.67 -11.40 1.61
C ILE A 5 3.68 -10.58 2.43
N GLU A 6 2.46 -10.42 1.94
CA GLU A 6 1.47 -9.60 2.65
C GLU A 6 0.09 -10.23 2.68
N ARG A 7 -0.67 -9.86 3.70
CA ARG A 7 -2.10 -10.11 3.82
C ARG A 7 -2.86 -8.80 3.79
N LYS A 8 -4.01 -8.81 3.15
CA LYS A 8 -4.85 -7.63 2.95
C LYS A 8 -6.28 -7.91 3.43
N TYR A 9 -6.83 -6.91 4.12
CA TYR A 9 -8.17 -7.02 4.72
C TYR A 9 -9.03 -5.82 4.34
N LEU A 10 -10.28 -6.09 4.00
CA LEU A 10 -11.27 -5.05 3.76
C LEU A 10 -11.88 -4.61 5.09
N LEU A 11 -11.90 -3.29 5.31
CA LEU A 11 -12.53 -2.68 6.47
C LEU A 11 -13.78 -1.89 6.03
N LYS A 12 -14.78 -1.84 6.90
CA LYS A 12 -16.01 -1.08 6.63
C LYS A 12 -15.83 0.42 6.85
N GLN A 13 -14.82 0.80 7.63
CA GLN A 13 -14.50 2.20 7.95
C GLN A 13 -13.09 2.27 8.55
N LEU A 14 -12.55 3.48 8.66
CA LEU A 14 -11.32 3.70 9.40
C LEU A 14 -11.59 3.39 10.87
N PRO A 15 -10.89 2.41 11.47
CA PRO A 15 -11.07 2.10 12.88
C PRO A 15 -10.50 3.21 13.78
N LYS A 16 -10.87 3.19 15.06
CA LYS A 16 -10.24 4.06 16.05
C LYS A 16 -8.82 3.53 16.30
N LEU A 17 -7.82 4.19 15.72
CA LEU A 17 -6.43 3.75 15.76
C LEU A 17 -5.74 4.15 17.06
N PRO A 18 -4.82 3.30 17.59
CA PRO A 18 -3.79 3.76 18.51
C PRO A 18 -2.93 4.84 17.85
N GLU A 19 -2.08 5.52 18.63
CA GLU A 19 -1.16 6.51 18.07
C GLU A 19 -0.28 5.83 17.01
N PRO A 20 -0.34 6.28 15.74
CA PRO A 20 0.44 5.65 14.68
C PRO A 20 1.93 5.99 14.78
N LEU A 21 2.77 5.09 14.28
CA LEU A 21 4.21 5.34 14.12
C LEU A 21 4.44 6.51 13.16
N ASP A 22 3.70 6.52 12.07
CA ASP A 22 3.68 7.62 11.12
C ASP A 22 2.38 7.60 10.30
N VAL A 23 2.13 8.71 9.62
CA VAL A 23 1.04 8.85 8.66
C VAL A 23 1.60 9.44 7.38
N LEU A 24 1.38 8.75 6.27
CA LEU A 24 1.89 9.13 4.96
C LEU A 24 0.74 9.46 4.02
N GLU A 25 0.83 10.61 3.35
CA GLU A 25 -0.04 10.90 2.21
C GLU A 25 0.64 10.39 0.94
N ILE A 26 -0.03 9.51 0.22
CA ILE A 26 0.55 8.77 -0.90
C ILE A 26 -0.22 9.10 -2.19
N ASP A 27 0.50 9.59 -3.18
CA ASP A 27 0.08 9.61 -4.57
C ASP A 27 0.81 8.49 -5.30
N GLN A 28 0.05 7.61 -5.94
CA GLN A 28 0.58 6.39 -6.53
C GLN A 28 0.02 6.20 -7.92
N GLY A 29 0.88 5.88 -8.87
CA GLY A 29 0.49 5.65 -10.25
C GLY A 29 1.28 4.53 -10.88
N TYR A 30 0.74 3.97 -11.94
CA TYR A 30 1.35 2.84 -12.65
C TYR A 30 1.72 3.23 -14.06
N LEU A 31 2.93 2.87 -14.45
CA LEU A 31 3.39 3.06 -15.82
C LEU A 31 2.74 2.01 -16.73
N PRO A 32 2.52 2.35 -18.02
CA PRO A 32 1.99 1.39 -18.96
C PRO A 32 2.98 0.26 -19.19
N GLY A 33 2.48 -0.98 -19.30
CA GLY A 33 3.28 -2.17 -19.53
C GLY A 33 2.45 -3.42 -19.24
N GLN A 34 2.79 -4.52 -19.91
CA GLN A 34 2.06 -5.78 -19.80
C GLN A 34 2.83 -6.84 -19.00
N ASN A 35 4.15 -6.87 -19.14
CA ASN A 35 4.97 -7.94 -18.59
C ASN A 35 5.61 -7.57 -17.24
N VAL A 36 5.73 -6.29 -16.96
CA VAL A 36 6.34 -5.78 -15.74
C VAL A 36 5.42 -4.73 -15.15
N LEU A 37 5.15 -4.86 -13.87
CA LEU A 37 4.39 -3.87 -13.13
C LEU A 37 5.36 -2.87 -12.51
N GLU A 38 5.36 -1.65 -13.02
CA GLU A 38 6.18 -0.56 -12.48
C GLU A 38 5.29 0.51 -11.88
N ARG A 39 5.56 0.86 -10.63
CA ARG A 39 4.81 1.82 -9.84
C ARG A 39 5.65 3.05 -9.53
N LEU A 40 5.03 4.22 -9.62
CA LEU A 40 5.56 5.46 -9.08
C LEU A 40 4.81 5.81 -7.82
N ARG A 41 5.52 6.30 -6.81
CA ARG A 41 4.93 6.76 -5.57
C ARG A 41 5.59 8.03 -5.10
N ARG A 42 4.77 9.02 -4.75
CA ARG A 42 5.20 10.18 -3.96
C ARG A 42 4.54 10.05 -2.61
N GLN A 43 5.33 10.17 -1.56
CA GLN A 43 4.81 10.14 -0.20
C GLN A 43 5.24 11.37 0.58
N ARG A 44 4.30 11.93 1.33
CA ARG A 44 4.52 13.08 2.20
C ARG A 44 4.29 12.66 3.65
N SER A 45 5.30 12.90 4.48
CA SER A 45 5.21 12.69 5.93
C SER A 45 4.58 13.90 6.63
N ARG A 46 4.20 13.73 7.89
CA ARG A 46 3.59 14.81 8.70
C ARG A 46 4.49 16.03 8.84
N ASP A 47 5.83 15.84 8.86
CA ASP A 47 6.80 16.94 8.96
C ASP A 47 7.00 17.68 7.63
N GLY A 48 6.29 17.30 6.58
CA GLY A 48 6.39 17.91 5.26
C GLY A 48 7.45 17.32 4.35
N THR A 49 8.24 16.34 4.81
CA THR A 49 9.22 15.64 3.98
C THR A 49 8.52 14.88 2.86
N VAL A 50 8.99 15.06 1.63
CA VAL A 50 8.45 14.38 0.45
C VAL A 50 9.52 13.46 -0.12
N ARG A 51 9.16 12.21 -0.38
CA ARG A 51 10.04 11.21 -0.97
C ARG A 51 9.38 10.58 -2.19
N TYR A 52 10.20 10.14 -3.14
CA TYR A 52 9.74 9.60 -4.42
C TYR A 52 10.37 8.22 -4.65
N PHE A 53 9.54 7.27 -5.07
CA PHE A 53 9.98 5.89 -5.26
C PHE A 53 9.52 5.34 -6.60
N ARG A 54 10.37 4.50 -7.19
CA ARG A 54 10.04 3.64 -8.32
C ARG A 54 10.12 2.21 -7.83
N THR A 55 9.09 1.42 -8.12
CA THR A 55 9.01 0.04 -7.67
C THR A 55 8.63 -0.86 -8.83
N VAL A 56 9.37 -1.95 -9.01
CA VAL A 56 9.03 -3.02 -9.95
C VAL A 56 8.57 -4.21 -9.13
N LYS A 57 7.39 -4.74 -9.45
CA LYS A 57 6.83 -5.91 -8.78
C LYS A 57 6.68 -7.06 -9.76
N LEU A 58 7.14 -8.25 -9.35
CA LEU A 58 7.07 -9.48 -10.12
C LEU A 58 6.35 -10.54 -9.28
N GLY A 59 5.46 -11.31 -9.92
CA GLY A 59 4.69 -12.36 -9.26
C GLY A 59 3.28 -11.93 -8.89
N ALA A 60 2.54 -12.84 -8.27
CA ALA A 60 1.15 -12.63 -7.88
C ALA A 60 0.84 -13.37 -6.57
N GLY A 61 -0.32 -13.04 -5.95
CA GLY A 61 -0.76 -13.67 -4.71
C GLY A 61 -0.09 -13.11 -3.47
N VAL A 62 0.12 -13.97 -2.47
CA VAL A 62 0.68 -13.58 -1.16
C VAL A 62 2.15 -13.21 -1.26
N GLU A 63 2.91 -13.92 -2.09
CA GLU A 63 4.37 -13.81 -2.19
C GLU A 63 4.77 -13.18 -3.52
N ARG A 64 5.50 -12.04 -3.47
CA ARG A 64 5.92 -11.28 -4.66
C ARG A 64 7.34 -10.78 -4.47
N ILE A 65 8.06 -10.63 -5.61
CA ILE A 65 9.36 -9.99 -5.63
C ILE A 65 9.16 -8.50 -5.84
N GLU A 66 9.80 -7.70 -5.00
CA GLU A 66 9.75 -6.25 -5.08
C GLU A 66 11.16 -5.67 -5.21
N LEU A 67 11.34 -4.80 -6.20
CA LEU A 67 12.58 -4.04 -6.43
C LEU A 67 12.20 -2.56 -6.34
N GLU A 68 12.69 -1.87 -5.31
CA GLU A 68 12.34 -0.47 -5.06
C GLU A 68 13.59 0.40 -5.01
N ASP A 69 13.54 1.53 -5.73
CA ASP A 69 14.55 2.56 -5.73
C ASP A 69 13.93 3.92 -5.41
N GLU A 70 14.62 4.69 -4.59
CA GLU A 70 14.26 6.09 -4.37
C GLU A 70 14.72 6.92 -5.57
N THR A 71 13.88 7.85 -6.02
CA THR A 71 14.17 8.73 -7.14
C THR A 71 14.02 10.20 -6.72
N ASP A 72 14.26 11.12 -7.66
CA ASP A 72 14.13 12.55 -7.40
C ASP A 72 12.83 13.13 -7.97
N ALA A 73 12.52 14.37 -7.58
CA ALA A 73 11.32 15.05 -8.04
C ALA A 73 11.27 15.23 -9.56
N PRO A 74 12.35 15.68 -10.24
CA PRO A 74 12.29 15.81 -11.70
C PRO A 74 12.02 14.52 -12.43
N THR A 75 12.64 13.41 -12.03
CA THR A 75 12.41 12.09 -12.62
C THR A 75 10.97 11.66 -12.38
N PHE A 76 10.49 11.80 -11.16
CA PHE A 76 9.11 11.47 -10.82
C PHE A 76 8.12 12.30 -11.67
N ASP A 77 8.31 13.61 -11.75
CA ASP A 77 7.39 14.49 -12.44
C ASP A 77 7.26 14.15 -13.94
N HIS A 78 8.38 13.80 -14.59
CA HIS A 78 8.35 13.40 -16.00
C HIS A 78 7.63 12.06 -16.18
N LEU A 79 7.91 11.07 -15.35
CA LEU A 79 7.29 9.75 -15.45
C LEU A 79 5.82 9.77 -15.02
N TRP A 80 5.45 10.67 -14.12
CA TRP A 80 4.08 10.80 -13.63
C TRP A 80 3.07 11.08 -14.76
N LEU A 81 3.50 11.80 -15.81
CA LEU A 81 2.66 12.07 -16.97
C LEU A 81 2.18 10.78 -17.64
N LEU A 82 2.96 9.70 -17.55
CA LEU A 82 2.63 8.41 -18.18
C LEU A 82 1.65 7.58 -17.35
N THR A 83 1.31 8.02 -16.16
CA THR A 83 0.41 7.27 -15.25
C THR A 83 -1.04 7.73 -15.32
N GLU A 84 -1.39 8.65 -16.21
CA GLU A 84 -2.74 9.17 -16.36
C GLU A 84 -3.75 8.03 -16.56
N GLY A 85 -4.85 8.07 -15.80
CA GLY A 85 -5.85 7.01 -15.81
C GLY A 85 -5.47 5.77 -15.00
N ARG A 86 -4.30 5.78 -14.34
CA ARG A 86 -3.78 4.66 -13.56
C ARG A 86 -3.25 5.13 -12.21
N ARG A 87 -4.03 5.95 -11.52
CA ARG A 87 -3.61 6.62 -10.28
C ARG A 87 -4.56 6.33 -9.14
N LEU A 88 -4.00 6.38 -7.92
CA LEU A 88 -4.78 6.42 -6.69
C LEU A 88 -4.13 7.38 -5.71
N ARG A 89 -4.92 7.81 -4.73
CA ARG A 89 -4.45 8.62 -3.61
C ARG A 89 -4.97 8.02 -2.32
N LYS A 90 -4.09 7.86 -1.34
CA LYS A 90 -4.44 7.29 -0.05
C LYS A 90 -3.63 7.91 1.08
N ARG A 91 -4.17 7.82 2.28
CA ARG A 91 -3.46 8.14 3.52
C ARG A 91 -3.17 6.84 4.24
N ARG A 92 -1.90 6.57 4.46
CA ARG A 92 -1.44 5.35 5.13
C ARG A 92 -1.11 5.63 6.56
N HIS A 93 -1.81 4.98 7.46
CA HIS A 93 -1.52 4.99 8.90
C HIS A 93 -0.72 3.73 9.23
N ARG A 94 0.50 3.90 9.71
CA ARG A 94 1.33 2.76 10.13
C ARG A 94 1.22 2.60 11.62
N VAL A 95 0.73 1.48 12.09
CA VAL A 95 0.36 1.25 13.48
C VAL A 95 1.02 -0.02 13.99
N ALA A 96 1.81 0.11 15.07
CA ALA A 96 2.43 -1.03 15.70
C ALA A 96 1.41 -1.87 16.47
N ASN A 97 1.56 -3.19 16.40
CA ASN A 97 0.81 -4.16 17.21
C ASN A 97 1.79 -5.26 17.64
N GLY A 98 2.39 -5.11 18.82
CA GLY A 98 3.51 -5.95 19.19
C GLY A 98 4.71 -5.75 18.26
N SER A 99 5.22 -6.82 17.67
CA SER A 99 6.31 -6.75 16.69
C SER A 99 5.83 -6.51 15.28
N ASP A 100 4.51 -6.56 15.04
CA ASP A 100 3.91 -6.30 13.73
C ASP A 100 3.70 -4.81 13.50
N VAL A 101 3.74 -4.41 12.22
CA VAL A 101 3.33 -3.06 11.80
C VAL A 101 2.19 -3.22 10.81
N TRP A 102 1.02 -2.73 11.19
CA TRP A 102 -0.15 -2.70 10.32
C TRP A 102 -0.18 -1.42 9.51
N GLU A 103 -0.49 -1.54 8.25
CA GLU A 103 -0.67 -0.38 7.37
C GLU A 103 -2.16 -0.23 7.05
N ILE A 104 -2.77 0.84 7.54
CA ILE A 104 -4.18 1.11 7.31
C ILE A 104 -4.28 2.19 6.26
N ASP A 105 -4.76 1.82 5.08
CA ASP A 105 -4.89 2.70 3.92
C ASP A 105 -6.31 3.23 3.83
N GLU A 106 -6.45 4.49 4.12
CA GLU A 106 -7.67 5.24 3.89
C GLU A 106 -7.56 5.91 2.52
N PHE A 107 -8.37 5.45 1.56
CA PHE A 107 -8.35 6.03 0.22
C PHE A 107 -8.99 7.41 0.24
N MET A 108 -8.32 8.37 -0.42
CA MET A 108 -8.75 9.77 -0.43
C MET A 108 -9.63 10.09 -1.64
N ASP A 109 -9.59 9.22 -2.66
CA ASP A 109 -10.31 9.38 -3.92
C ASP A 109 -11.54 8.48 -4.05
N ARG A 110 -11.82 7.67 -3.02
CA ARG A 110 -12.97 6.76 -3.00
C ARG A 110 -13.28 6.29 -1.57
N PRO A 111 -14.51 5.82 -1.29
CA PRO A 111 -14.89 5.33 0.05
C PRO A 111 -14.38 3.90 0.28
N LEU A 112 -13.09 3.75 0.52
CA LEU A 112 -12.43 2.45 0.71
C LEU A 112 -11.39 2.55 1.81
N VAL A 113 -11.36 1.55 2.69
CA VAL A 113 -10.31 1.39 3.70
C VAL A 113 -9.82 -0.05 3.65
N LEU A 114 -8.50 -0.21 3.51
CA LEU A 114 -7.84 -1.50 3.51
C LEU A 114 -6.79 -1.56 4.62
N ALA A 115 -6.60 -2.74 5.19
CA ALA A 115 -5.50 -3.01 6.11
C ALA A 115 -4.54 -4.00 5.49
N GLU A 116 -3.24 -3.74 5.60
CA GLU A 116 -2.19 -4.62 5.09
C GLU A 116 -1.24 -5.00 6.21
N LEU A 117 -0.80 -6.24 6.21
CA LEU A 117 0.24 -6.75 7.10
C LEU A 117 1.29 -7.49 6.29
N GLU A 118 2.54 -7.02 6.36
CA GLU A 118 3.66 -7.72 5.75
C GLU A 118 4.15 -8.80 6.70
N LEU A 119 4.37 -10.00 6.16
CA LEU A 119 4.78 -11.18 6.90
C LEU A 119 6.19 -11.62 6.49
N THR A 120 6.86 -12.34 7.39
CA THR A 120 8.15 -12.98 7.09
C THR A 120 7.97 -14.30 6.34
N ARG A 121 6.80 -14.95 6.47
CA ARG A 121 6.46 -16.21 5.82
C ARG A 121 4.99 -16.23 5.45
N ALA A 122 4.66 -16.86 4.33
CA ALA A 122 3.28 -16.95 3.84
C ALA A 122 2.33 -17.71 4.79
N ASP A 123 2.86 -18.64 5.58
CA ASP A 123 2.10 -19.45 6.53
C ASP A 123 2.13 -18.89 7.96
N ALA A 124 2.68 -17.69 8.17
CA ALA A 124 2.73 -17.07 9.48
C ALA A 124 1.32 -16.79 10.00
N HIS A 125 1.12 -17.01 11.30
CA HIS A 125 -0.14 -16.69 11.96
C HIS A 125 -0.31 -15.18 12.08
N VAL A 126 -1.50 -14.68 11.70
CA VAL A 126 -1.83 -13.27 11.82
C VAL A 126 -2.49 -13.01 13.17
N GLN A 127 -1.87 -12.14 13.97
CA GLN A 127 -2.43 -11.65 15.22
C GLN A 127 -3.31 -10.44 14.91
N MET A 128 -4.63 -10.63 14.89
CA MET A 128 -5.57 -9.53 14.58
C MET A 128 -5.65 -8.57 15.77
N PRO A 129 -5.34 -7.27 15.56
CA PRO A 129 -5.45 -6.29 16.64
C PRO A 129 -6.88 -6.08 17.11
N ASP A 130 -7.07 -5.87 18.41
CA ASP A 130 -8.39 -5.62 18.99
C ASP A 130 -9.06 -4.38 18.40
N TRP A 131 -8.27 -3.35 18.06
CA TRP A 131 -8.79 -2.12 17.46
C TRP A 131 -9.21 -2.29 16.00
N LEU A 132 -8.73 -3.33 15.32
CA LEU A 132 -9.08 -3.62 13.93
C LEU A 132 -10.36 -4.46 13.80
N THR A 133 -10.54 -5.41 14.70
CA THR A 133 -11.63 -6.39 14.65
C THR A 133 -13.02 -5.78 14.43
N PRO A 134 -13.40 -4.67 15.12
CA PRO A 134 -14.73 -4.09 14.91
C PRO A 134 -14.98 -3.56 13.50
N ALA A 135 -13.94 -3.20 12.78
CA ALA A 135 -14.04 -2.68 11.41
C ALA A 135 -13.85 -3.75 10.34
N LEU A 136 -13.42 -4.94 10.71
CA LEU A 136 -13.09 -6.00 9.76
C LEU A 136 -14.32 -6.53 9.03
N VAL A 137 -14.24 -6.56 7.69
CA VAL A 137 -15.25 -7.21 6.84
C VAL A 137 -14.78 -8.61 6.46
N ARG A 138 -13.63 -8.73 5.76
CA ARG A 138 -13.04 -10.01 5.37
C ARG A 138 -11.61 -9.83 4.87
N GLU A 139 -10.89 -10.95 4.76
CA GLU A 139 -9.60 -10.96 4.05
C GLU A 139 -9.84 -10.90 2.54
N VAL A 140 -9.05 -10.10 1.84
CA VAL A 140 -9.14 -9.89 0.38
C VAL A 140 -7.79 -10.10 -0.32
N THR A 141 -6.86 -10.80 0.32
CA THR A 141 -5.50 -11.02 -0.19
C THR A 141 -5.46 -11.52 -1.62
N ASP A 142 -6.34 -12.46 -1.98
CA ASP A 142 -6.37 -13.09 -3.29
C ASP A 142 -7.46 -12.53 -4.22
N GLU A 143 -8.08 -11.42 -3.85
CA GLU A 143 -9.12 -10.78 -4.65
C GLU A 143 -8.48 -9.69 -5.55
N PRO A 144 -8.38 -9.91 -6.87
CA PRO A 144 -7.65 -9.01 -7.78
C PRO A 144 -8.17 -7.58 -7.81
N GLU A 145 -9.46 -7.36 -7.57
CA GLU A 145 -10.07 -6.04 -7.56
C GLU A 145 -9.58 -5.14 -6.42
N TYR A 146 -8.96 -5.71 -5.39
CA TYR A 146 -8.40 -4.96 -4.26
C TYR A 146 -6.89 -4.73 -4.37
N THR A 147 -6.27 -5.10 -5.48
CA THR A 147 -4.86 -4.73 -5.71
C THR A 147 -4.78 -3.23 -6.00
N ASN A 148 -3.69 -2.60 -5.57
CA ASN A 148 -3.50 -1.18 -5.84
C ASN A 148 -3.53 -0.88 -7.34
N ARG A 149 -2.99 -1.77 -8.18
CA ARG A 149 -3.05 -1.61 -9.62
C ARG A 149 -4.48 -1.57 -10.15
N SER A 150 -5.33 -2.47 -9.69
CA SER A 150 -6.75 -2.51 -10.10
C SER A 150 -7.52 -1.28 -9.59
N LEU A 151 -7.15 -0.77 -8.41
CA LEU A 151 -7.76 0.41 -7.83
C LEU A 151 -7.27 1.71 -8.48
N ALA A 152 -6.13 1.69 -9.14
CA ALA A 152 -5.56 2.86 -9.81
C ALA A 152 -6.28 3.12 -11.13
N ARG A 153 -7.16 4.14 -11.13
CA ARG A 153 -7.99 4.51 -12.27
C ARG A 153 -8.10 6.03 -12.40
#